data_8089e3cfc4353f3c3f0526998ef62c01
#
_entry.id   8089e3cfc4353f3c3f0526998ef62c01
#
_cell.length_a   1.000
_cell.length_b   1.000
_cell.length_c   1.000
_cell.angle_alpha   90.00
_cell.angle_beta   90.00
_cell.angle_gamma   90.00
#
_symmetry.space_group_name_H-M   'P 1'
#
loop_
_entity.id
_entity.type
_entity.pdbx_description
1 polymer ?
#
loop_
_entity_poly.entity_id
_entity_poly.type
_entity_poly.pdbx_seq_one_letter_code
_entity_poly.pdbx_strand_id
1 'polypeptide(L)'
;IPGFGLIHSIDNLLLAEKIAKVSEQNNVTTSALLQVNISKEETKQGFSKDECLRLFETIKTLPHLSIKGLMTMAPYHEKPEKIAQFFSELRELKETLEQKFALYLPHLSMGMSEDFSIAIAEGATIVRIGSSIFKD
;
A
#
# COMPACT_ATOMS: atom_id res chain seq x y z
N ILE A 1 17.61 -6.91 4.49
CA ILE A 1 18.05 -6.93 5.86
C ILE A 1 17.05 -7.67 6.70
N PRO A 2 17.54 -8.54 7.51
CA PRO A 2 16.65 -9.32 8.35
C PRO A 2 15.83 -8.38 9.23
N GLY A 3 14.59 -8.69 9.39
CA GLY A 3 13.71 -7.92 10.23
C GLY A 3 13.01 -6.80 9.54
N PHE A 4 13.43 -6.45 8.35
CA PHE A 4 12.72 -5.43 7.61
C PHE A 4 11.57 -6.09 6.90
N GLY A 5 10.39 -5.74 7.29
CA GLY A 5 9.24 -6.36 6.70
C GLY A 5 8.80 -5.72 5.41
N LEU A 6 8.63 -4.42 5.43
CA LEU A 6 7.96 -3.74 4.33
C LEU A 6 8.89 -2.74 3.72
N ILE A 7 9.31 -3.01 2.52
CA ILE A 7 10.30 -2.19 1.90
C ILE A 7 9.80 -1.49 0.67
N HIS A 8 8.89 -2.11 -0.04
CA HIS A 8 8.55 -1.64 -1.37
C HIS A 8 7.08 -1.33 -1.49
N SER A 9 6.79 -0.30 -2.27
CA SER A 9 5.44 -0.04 -2.75
C SER A 9 5.41 -0.41 -4.22
N ILE A 10 4.44 -1.22 -4.58
CA ILE A 10 4.31 -1.71 -5.95
C ILE A 10 3.13 -1.00 -6.59
N ASP A 11 3.36 -0.34 -7.69
CA ASP A 11 2.34 0.47 -8.35
C ASP A 11 1.90 -0.07 -9.70
N ASN A 12 2.42 -1.22 -10.13
CA ASN A 12 1.96 -1.83 -11.37
C ASN A 12 2.38 -3.30 -11.38
N LEU A 13 1.75 -4.06 -12.28
CA LEU A 13 1.98 -5.50 -12.35
C LEU A 13 3.39 -5.83 -12.80
N LEU A 14 3.93 -5.07 -13.73
CA LEU A 14 5.27 -5.34 -14.23
C LEU A 14 6.30 -5.26 -13.12
N LEU A 15 6.17 -4.25 -12.26
CA LEU A 15 7.08 -4.11 -11.13
C LEU A 15 6.93 -5.29 -10.16
N ALA A 16 5.70 -5.73 -9.92
CA ALA A 16 5.47 -6.88 -9.05
C ALA A 16 6.18 -8.12 -9.59
N GLU A 17 6.06 -8.36 -10.89
CA GLU A 17 6.71 -9.49 -11.52
C GLU A 17 8.22 -9.40 -11.44
N LYS A 18 8.75 -8.19 -11.62
CA LYS A 18 10.19 -7.98 -11.58
C LYS A 18 10.72 -8.22 -10.17
N ILE A 19 10.04 -7.74 -9.16
CA ILE A 19 10.46 -7.94 -7.78
C ILE A 19 10.41 -9.41 -7.42
N ALA A 20 9.38 -10.12 -7.85
CA ALA A 20 9.26 -11.54 -7.59
C ALA A 20 10.42 -12.29 -8.23
N LYS A 21 10.77 -11.93 -9.46
CA LYS A 21 11.86 -12.60 -10.17
C LYS A 21 13.21 -12.38 -9.50
N VAL A 22 13.48 -11.14 -9.12
CA VAL A 22 14.75 -10.83 -8.45
C VAL A 22 14.81 -11.51 -7.10
N SER A 23 13.69 -11.54 -6.38
CA SER A 23 13.64 -12.21 -5.10
C SER A 23 13.93 -13.70 -5.24
N GLU A 24 13.35 -14.32 -6.26
CA GLU A 24 13.61 -15.74 -6.53
C GLU A 24 15.07 -15.98 -6.83
N GLN A 25 15.68 -15.13 -7.65
CA GLN A 25 17.09 -15.26 -8.00
C GLN A 25 18.00 -15.17 -6.78
N ASN A 26 17.58 -14.41 -5.79
CA ASN A 26 18.35 -14.24 -4.56
C ASN A 26 17.87 -15.12 -3.43
N ASN A 27 16.94 -16.02 -3.72
CA ASN A 27 16.44 -17.00 -2.77
C ASN A 27 15.87 -16.36 -1.51
N VAL A 28 15.13 -15.26 -1.69
CA VAL A 28 14.46 -14.56 -0.59
C VAL A 28 13.01 -14.33 -0.97
N THR A 29 12.19 -14.01 0.03
CA THR A 29 10.82 -13.58 -0.20
C THR A 29 10.73 -12.12 0.22
N THR A 30 10.22 -11.29 -0.67
CA THR A 30 10.11 -9.86 -0.43
C THR A 30 8.68 -9.53 -0.01
N SER A 31 8.55 -8.78 1.08
CA SER A 31 7.27 -8.26 1.51
C SER A 31 7.04 -6.90 0.90
N ALA A 32 5.82 -6.62 0.48
CA ALA A 32 5.52 -5.39 -0.21
C ALA A 32 4.10 -4.94 0.02
N LEU A 33 3.84 -3.69 -0.27
CA LEU A 33 2.51 -3.09 -0.25
C LEU A 33 2.14 -2.71 -1.68
N LEU A 34 0.85 -2.79 -2.00
CA LEU A 34 0.36 -2.30 -3.27
C LEU A 34 -0.04 -0.84 -3.13
N GLN A 35 0.50 -0.02 -3.99
CA GLN A 35 0.18 1.41 -3.99
C GLN A 35 -1.09 1.63 -4.82
N VAL A 36 -2.06 2.29 -4.22
CA VAL A 36 -3.36 2.51 -4.83
C VAL A 36 -3.59 4.00 -5.00
N ASN A 37 -3.98 4.40 -6.20
CA ASN A 37 -4.32 5.79 -6.49
C ASN A 37 -5.79 5.99 -6.14
N ILE A 38 -6.04 6.26 -4.87
CA ILE A 38 -7.40 6.36 -4.37
C ILE A 38 -8.05 7.68 -4.79
N SER A 39 -7.25 8.72 -4.96
CA SER A 39 -7.77 10.04 -5.32
C SER A 39 -8.09 10.15 -6.80
N LYS A 40 -7.68 9.18 -7.60
CA LYS A 40 -7.96 9.14 -9.04
C LYS A 40 -7.33 10.29 -9.81
N GLU A 41 -6.22 10.81 -9.32
CA GLU A 41 -5.48 11.83 -10.05
C GLU A 41 -4.67 11.16 -11.16
N GLU A 42 -4.75 11.71 -12.36
CA GLU A 42 -4.08 11.12 -13.51
C GLU A 42 -2.58 11.12 -13.38
N THR A 43 -2.04 12.12 -12.72
CA THR A 43 -0.59 12.26 -12.60
C THR A 43 -0.01 11.39 -11.49
N LYS A 44 -0.84 10.81 -10.65
CA LYS A 44 -0.36 9.98 -9.57
C LYS A 44 -0.15 8.56 -10.03
N GLN A 45 0.82 7.90 -9.45
CA GLN A 45 1.09 6.49 -9.73
C GLN A 45 0.28 5.62 -8.79
N GLY A 46 0.07 4.39 -9.21
CA GLY A 46 -0.61 3.43 -8.39
C GLY A 46 -1.71 2.73 -9.15
N PHE A 47 -2.15 1.60 -8.62
CA PHE A 47 -3.30 0.90 -9.17
C PHE A 47 -4.56 1.70 -8.89
N SER A 48 -5.49 1.71 -9.84
CA SER A 48 -6.85 2.12 -9.50
C SER A 48 -7.49 1.03 -8.63
N LYS A 49 -8.60 1.36 -7.98
CA LYS A 49 -9.29 0.35 -7.17
C LYS A 49 -9.69 -0.85 -8.03
N ASP A 50 -10.20 -0.58 -9.23
CA ASP A 50 -10.61 -1.65 -10.13
C ASP A 50 -9.43 -2.52 -10.55
N GLU A 51 -8.31 -1.89 -10.89
CA GLU A 51 -7.12 -2.64 -11.25
C GLU A 51 -6.62 -3.50 -10.09
N CYS A 52 -6.65 -2.93 -8.89
CA CYS A 52 -6.21 -3.66 -7.72
C CYS A 52 -7.07 -4.90 -7.51
N LEU A 53 -8.38 -4.76 -7.60
CA LEU A 53 -9.27 -5.90 -7.45
C LEU A 53 -9.07 -6.94 -8.55
N ARG A 54 -8.86 -6.48 -9.78
CA ARG A 54 -8.72 -7.36 -10.92
C ARG A 54 -7.39 -8.10 -10.93
N LEU A 55 -6.32 -7.43 -10.54
CA LEU A 55 -4.98 -7.98 -10.65
C LEU A 55 -4.47 -8.63 -9.38
N PHE A 56 -5.20 -8.48 -8.27
CA PHE A 56 -4.68 -8.94 -6.99
C PHE A 56 -4.41 -10.44 -6.99
N GLU A 57 -5.30 -11.21 -7.59
CA GLU A 57 -5.11 -12.66 -7.61
C GLU A 57 -3.83 -13.05 -8.35
N THR A 58 -3.57 -12.41 -9.47
CA THR A 58 -2.34 -12.66 -10.21
C THR A 58 -1.11 -12.31 -9.37
N ILE A 59 -1.18 -11.14 -8.70
CA ILE A 59 -0.03 -10.67 -7.93
C ILE A 59 0.22 -11.57 -6.72
N LYS A 60 -0.84 -11.99 -6.03
CA LYS A 60 -0.64 -12.77 -4.81
C LYS A 60 -0.11 -14.17 -5.10
N THR A 61 -0.23 -14.64 -6.33
CA THR A 61 0.31 -15.96 -6.69
C THR A 61 1.76 -15.91 -7.17
N LEU A 62 2.32 -14.72 -7.31
CA LEU A 62 3.73 -14.62 -7.71
C LEU A 62 4.62 -15.19 -6.61
N PRO A 63 5.52 -16.12 -6.96
CA PRO A 63 6.39 -16.70 -5.96
C PRO A 63 7.40 -15.69 -5.45
N HIS A 64 7.80 -15.84 -4.19
CA HIS A 64 8.81 -15.00 -3.55
C HIS A 64 8.36 -13.55 -3.40
N LEU A 65 7.07 -13.29 -3.50
CA LEU A 65 6.51 -11.96 -3.25
C LEU A 65 5.33 -12.12 -2.29
N SER A 66 5.37 -11.40 -1.18
CA SER A 66 4.33 -11.48 -0.16
C SER A 66 3.70 -10.11 -0.02
N ILE A 67 2.43 -10.00 -0.37
CA ILE A 67 1.72 -8.73 -0.25
C ILE A 67 1.17 -8.63 1.16
N LYS A 68 1.54 -7.56 1.85
CA LYS A 68 1.21 -7.37 3.25
C LYS A 68 0.20 -6.25 3.48
N GLY A 69 -0.22 -5.56 2.45
CA GLY A 69 -1.18 -4.49 2.62
C GLY A 69 -1.22 -3.54 1.46
N LEU A 70 -1.87 -2.42 1.71
CA LEU A 70 -2.05 -1.37 0.71
C LEU A 70 -1.44 -0.07 1.20
N MET A 71 -1.17 0.82 0.26
CA MET A 71 -0.56 2.11 0.54
C MET A 71 -1.18 3.15 -0.39
N THR A 72 -1.38 4.34 0.13
CA THR A 72 -1.80 5.46 -0.71
C THR A 72 -1.21 6.76 -0.18
N MET A 73 -1.21 7.77 -1.05
CA MET A 73 -0.80 9.12 -0.69
C MET A 73 -1.95 10.05 -1.04
N ALA A 74 -2.37 10.85 -0.05
CA ALA A 74 -3.42 11.82 -0.29
C ALA A 74 -2.84 13.03 -1.03
N PRO A 75 -3.67 13.73 -1.81
CA PRO A 75 -3.21 14.93 -2.49
C PRO A 75 -2.89 16.03 -1.48
N TYR A 76 -1.97 16.90 -1.86
CA TYR A 76 -1.70 18.09 -1.08
C TYR A 76 -2.89 19.03 -1.09
N HIS A 77 -3.03 19.79 -0.03
CA HIS A 77 -4.01 20.90 0.04
C HIS A 77 -5.46 20.46 -0.06
N GLU A 78 -5.72 19.20 0.22
CA GLU A 78 -7.10 18.76 0.30
C GLU A 78 -7.65 19.02 1.69
N LYS A 79 -8.97 19.12 1.77
CA LYS A 79 -9.64 19.31 3.04
C LYS A 79 -9.52 18.05 3.90
N PRO A 80 -9.46 18.20 5.23
CA PRO A 80 -9.36 17.02 6.09
C PRO A 80 -10.46 15.99 5.87
N GLU A 81 -11.69 16.45 5.60
CA GLU A 81 -12.78 15.51 5.36
C GLU A 81 -12.55 14.68 4.12
N LYS A 82 -11.97 15.30 3.08
CA LYS A 82 -11.68 14.59 1.84
C LYS A 82 -10.55 13.60 2.04
N ILE A 83 -9.54 13.99 2.78
CA ILE A 83 -8.42 13.11 3.08
C ILE A 83 -8.90 11.91 3.88
N ALA A 84 -9.75 12.15 4.88
CA ALA A 84 -10.32 11.05 5.67
C ALA A 84 -11.11 10.10 4.78
N GLN A 85 -11.85 10.64 3.81
CA GLN A 85 -12.60 9.81 2.89
C GLN A 85 -11.66 8.93 2.04
N PHE A 86 -10.58 9.49 1.54
CA PHE A 86 -9.62 8.70 0.77
C PHE A 86 -9.04 7.56 1.61
N PHE A 87 -8.69 7.85 2.86
CA PHE A 87 -8.11 6.82 3.72
C PHE A 87 -9.15 5.77 4.07
N SER A 88 -10.40 6.17 4.28
CA SER A 88 -11.48 5.23 4.54
C SER A 88 -11.70 4.32 3.34
N GLU A 89 -11.63 4.87 2.13
CA GLU A 89 -11.79 4.05 0.92
C GLU A 89 -10.67 3.03 0.78
N LEU A 90 -9.45 3.41 1.14
CA LEU A 90 -8.35 2.44 1.09
C LEU A 90 -8.55 1.33 2.09
N ARG A 91 -9.00 1.67 3.31
CA ARG A 91 -9.30 0.65 4.31
C ARG A 91 -10.38 -0.30 3.81
N GLU A 92 -11.43 0.23 3.20
CA GLU A 92 -12.51 -0.59 2.67
C GLU A 92 -12.02 -1.51 1.57
N LEU A 93 -11.13 -1.01 0.72
CA LEU A 93 -10.56 -1.85 -0.32
C LEU A 93 -9.75 -2.99 0.28
N LYS A 94 -8.97 -2.71 1.32
CA LYS A 94 -8.22 -3.74 2.01
C LYS A 94 -9.16 -4.81 2.55
N GLU A 95 -10.24 -4.40 3.19
CA GLU A 95 -11.19 -5.34 3.76
C GLU A 95 -11.88 -6.16 2.68
N THR A 96 -12.18 -5.54 1.54
CA THR A 96 -12.78 -6.24 0.41
C THR A 96 -11.83 -7.32 -0.11
N LEU A 97 -10.55 -6.99 -0.25
CA LEU A 97 -9.57 -7.97 -0.70
C LEU A 97 -9.43 -9.13 0.30
N GLU A 98 -9.41 -8.79 1.59
CA GLU A 98 -9.30 -9.83 2.61
C GLU A 98 -10.47 -10.80 2.55
N GLN A 99 -11.69 -10.29 2.37
CA GLN A 99 -12.86 -11.15 2.29
C GLN A 99 -12.88 -11.94 0.99
N LYS A 100 -12.57 -11.27 -0.12
CA LYS A 100 -12.67 -11.91 -1.43
C LYS A 100 -11.67 -13.05 -1.59
N PHE A 101 -10.48 -12.89 -1.05
CA PHE A 101 -9.41 -13.85 -1.24
C PHE A 101 -9.09 -14.65 0.02
N ALA A 102 -9.87 -14.47 1.08
CA ALA A 102 -9.73 -15.23 2.34
C ALA A 102 -8.30 -15.15 2.88
N LEU A 103 -7.78 -13.92 2.98
CA LEU A 103 -6.44 -13.70 3.48
C LEU A 103 -6.42 -12.49 4.40
N TYR A 104 -5.25 -12.22 4.98
CA TYR A 104 -5.09 -11.12 5.91
C TYR A 104 -4.02 -10.18 5.38
N LEU A 105 -4.35 -8.90 5.32
CA LEU A 105 -3.41 -7.84 4.93
C LEU A 105 -3.15 -6.99 6.16
N PRO A 106 -2.05 -7.24 6.87
CA PRO A 106 -1.85 -6.61 8.17
C PRO A 106 -1.59 -5.11 8.11
N HIS A 107 -1.23 -4.57 6.97
CA HIS A 107 -0.76 -3.20 6.94
C HIS A 107 -1.55 -2.31 6.02
N LEU A 108 -1.72 -1.08 6.46
CA LEU A 108 -2.39 -0.02 5.73
C LEU A 108 -1.50 1.20 5.89
N SER A 109 -0.73 1.51 4.84
CA SER A 109 0.24 2.60 4.87
C SER A 109 -0.37 3.83 4.23
N MET A 110 -0.67 4.81 5.05
CA MET A 110 -1.24 6.06 4.57
C MET A 110 -0.96 7.13 5.62
N GLY A 111 -0.90 8.38 5.14
CA GLY A 111 -0.63 9.48 6.03
C GLY A 111 0.80 9.94 5.99
N MET A 112 0.98 11.22 6.12
CA MET A 112 2.27 11.87 6.17
C MET A 112 2.25 12.86 7.32
N SER A 113 3.31 13.65 7.49
CA SER A 113 3.43 14.52 8.63
C SER A 113 2.27 15.51 8.78
N GLU A 114 1.62 15.86 7.68
CA GLU A 114 0.52 16.83 7.73
C GLU A 114 -0.82 16.20 8.03
N ASP A 115 -0.99 14.91 7.78
CA ASP A 115 -2.29 14.26 7.92
C ASP A 115 -2.22 12.94 8.68
N PHE A 116 -1.14 12.71 9.43
CA PHE A 116 -0.96 11.41 10.06
C PHE A 116 -2.03 11.12 11.12
N SER A 117 -2.54 12.16 11.79
CA SER A 117 -3.58 11.90 12.79
C SER A 117 -4.88 11.45 12.15
N ILE A 118 -5.19 11.99 10.96
CA ILE A 118 -6.36 11.53 10.21
C ILE A 118 -6.17 10.07 9.79
N ALA A 119 -4.96 9.75 9.32
CA ALA A 119 -4.67 8.39 8.88
C ALA A 119 -4.81 7.39 10.03
N ILE A 120 -4.30 7.73 11.20
CA ILE A 120 -4.40 6.85 12.36
C ILE A 120 -5.87 6.64 12.73
N ALA A 121 -6.66 7.70 12.71
CA ALA A 121 -8.08 7.59 13.01
C ALA A 121 -8.81 6.68 12.02
N GLU A 122 -8.33 6.61 10.78
CA GLU A 122 -8.93 5.76 9.75
C GLU A 122 -8.33 4.38 9.65
N GLY A 123 -7.43 4.02 10.56
CA GLY A 123 -6.96 2.66 10.65
C GLY A 123 -5.57 2.41 10.12
N ALA A 124 -4.79 3.45 9.86
CA ALA A 124 -3.42 3.27 9.35
C ALA A 124 -2.58 2.50 10.35
N THR A 125 -1.79 1.58 9.84
CA THR A 125 -0.79 0.87 10.66
C THR A 125 0.60 1.42 10.40
N ILE A 126 0.79 2.13 9.29
CA ILE A 126 2.06 2.75 8.95
C ILE A 126 1.77 4.15 8.47
N VAL A 127 2.44 5.15 9.04
CA VAL A 127 2.37 6.51 8.55
C VAL A 127 3.78 6.95 8.20
N ARG A 128 3.89 7.82 7.20
CA ARG A 128 5.18 8.34 6.77
C ARG A 128 5.31 9.77 7.25
N ILE A 129 6.07 9.94 8.30
CA ILE A 129 6.30 11.24 8.90
C ILE A 129 7.66 11.73 8.44
N GLY A 130 7.81 13.03 8.34
CA GLY A 130 9.05 13.60 7.87
C GLY A 130 10.24 13.14 8.68
N SER A 131 11.41 13.12 8.05
CA SER A 131 12.61 12.58 8.68
C SER A 131 12.95 13.25 9.99
N SER A 132 12.56 14.49 10.18
CA SER A 132 12.83 15.19 11.42
C SER A 132 12.19 14.53 12.63
N ILE A 133 11.12 13.79 12.43
CA ILE A 133 10.43 13.12 13.51
C ILE A 133 11.24 11.92 14.02
N PHE A 134 11.93 11.27 13.14
CA PHE A 134 12.65 10.05 13.49
C PHE A 134 14.13 10.22 13.70
N LYS A 135 14.57 11.48 13.67
CA LYS A 135 15.93 11.68 13.95
C LYS A 135 16.14 11.58 15.37
N ASP A 136 16.64 10.97 15.84
CA ASP A 136 16.78 10.97 17.20
C ASP A 136 17.32 10.12 17.64
#